data_e2e77e1926d88db9aee11a7b9b76e844
#
_entry.id   e2e77e1926d88db9aee11a7b9b76e844
#
_cell.length_a   1.000
_cell.length_b   1.000
_cell.length_c   1.000
_cell.angle_alpha   90.00
_cell.angle_beta   90.00
_cell.angle_gamma   90.00
#
_symmetry.space_group_name_H-M   'P 1'
#
loop_
_entity.id
_entity.type
_entity.pdbx_description
1 polymer ?
#
loop_
_entity_poly.entity_id
_entity_poly.type
_entity_poly.pdbx_seq_one_letter_code
_entity_poly.pdbx_strand_id
1 'polypeptide(L)'
;MKKAIVLIMIIAVALLASCSKGSDSKSVATVAAAETTATAATTAATTTTAATTTATAAQPKEVPAATIKVWYSISGTNGQFFESQVQQFMQQYPQVNVELTYTGSYADSATKISAAKLAGNSPDVIITSASQLYTGEDGNFQMEENVKDPEFDLADVRPGIMEYANYRGRLAAVPFSISTQVVYYNKDLAAKAGYDLEANPPKTWDEFLTVAKAIQDASAKGTYGFDTSDAKWLVKNMLYQNGNDIVLMDGDGNVTPVFDDPSGIEVARFWAKMIDEKVMAKSQHDNAENKFLSGKLVFIAATSNRIAKWAESVQFNIGAIEMPYFKERKVALGGSTATIMTTDATRHAASWALLKFLLNTQNQTAYAMTTGYLPIRESSLDIPEVRQYIADSDLYATAIKQLDYSTAYVHFGEMGSMDTQLTWALDDIENGTDPKRAFQDAAENLLADLK
;
A
#
# COMPACT_ATOMS: atom_id res chain seq x y z
N MET A 1 -20.00 31.55 -37.03
CA MET A 1 -19.94 31.06 -38.43
C MET A 1 -18.58 30.47 -38.68
N LYS A 2 -18.51 29.19 -38.86
CA LYS A 2 -17.64 28.32 -39.67
C LYS A 2 -17.54 26.95 -39.00
N LYS A 3 -18.06 25.99 -39.76
CA LYS A 3 -18.26 24.58 -39.41
C LYS A 3 -16.90 23.84 -39.39
N ALA A 4 -16.68 22.96 -38.42
CA ALA A 4 -15.61 21.98 -38.44
C ALA A 4 -16.18 20.61 -38.77
N ILE A 5 -15.51 19.94 -39.67
CA ILE A 5 -15.86 18.65 -40.27
C ILE A 5 -15.25 17.54 -39.40
N VAL A 6 -16.08 16.59 -39.01
CA VAL A 6 -15.68 15.32 -38.38
C VAL A 6 -15.33 14.31 -39.45
N LEU A 7 -14.14 13.75 -39.43
CA LEU A 7 -13.71 12.65 -40.30
C LEU A 7 -13.66 11.35 -39.47
N ILE A 8 -14.59 10.44 -39.70
CA ILE A 8 -14.63 9.08 -39.17
C ILE A 8 -13.86 8.19 -40.10
N MET A 9 -12.83 7.50 -39.63
CA MET A 9 -12.11 6.48 -40.36
C MET A 9 -12.46 5.10 -39.78
N ILE A 10 -13.23 4.33 -40.55
CA ILE A 10 -13.55 2.92 -40.34
C ILE A 10 -12.44 2.09 -40.99
N ILE A 11 -11.76 1.23 -40.23
CA ILE A 11 -10.86 0.22 -40.78
C ILE A 11 -11.49 -1.16 -40.56
N ALA A 12 -11.77 -1.82 -41.71
CA ALA A 12 -12.31 -3.16 -41.75
C ALA A 12 -11.22 -4.23 -41.56
N VAL A 13 -11.55 -5.25 -40.79
CA VAL A 13 -10.76 -6.46 -40.61
C VAL A 13 -11.01 -7.42 -41.76
N ALA A 14 -9.96 -7.88 -42.45
CA ALA A 14 -10.01 -8.97 -43.39
C ALA A 14 -9.29 -10.21 -42.85
N LEU A 15 -10.05 -11.28 -42.63
CA LEU A 15 -9.58 -12.63 -42.39
C LEU A 15 -9.06 -13.25 -43.69
N LEU A 16 -7.86 -13.84 -43.64
CA LEU A 16 -7.43 -14.83 -44.62
C LEU A 16 -6.84 -16.05 -43.91
N ALA A 17 -7.57 -17.15 -44.01
CA ALA A 17 -7.10 -18.49 -43.71
C ALA A 17 -6.32 -19.02 -44.93
N SER A 18 -5.19 -19.70 -44.69
CA SER A 18 -4.53 -20.54 -45.70
C SER A 18 -3.97 -21.79 -45.05
N CYS A 19 -4.53 -22.95 -45.39
CA CYS A 19 -4.00 -24.29 -45.19
C CYS A 19 -2.93 -24.59 -46.24
N SER A 20 -1.83 -25.25 -45.87
CA SER A 20 -1.09 -26.15 -46.76
C SER A 20 -0.34 -27.22 -46.03
N LYS A 21 -0.43 -28.41 -46.59
CA LYS A 21 -0.01 -29.76 -46.18
C LYS A 21 1.45 -30.09 -46.52
N GLY A 22 1.95 -31.13 -45.79
CA GLY A 22 2.85 -32.21 -46.30
C GLY A 22 4.31 -32.01 -45.89
N SER A 23 5.05 -32.97 -45.50
CA SER A 23 5.11 -34.43 -45.40
C SER A 23 6.56 -34.85 -45.09
N ASP A 24 6.72 -35.90 -44.26
CA ASP A 24 7.81 -36.92 -44.25
C ASP A 24 9.26 -36.47 -43.98
N SER A 25 10.05 -37.14 -43.13
CA SER A 25 10.25 -38.58 -42.83
C SER A 25 11.38 -38.77 -41.80
N LYS A 26 11.19 -39.75 -40.96
CA LYS A 26 12.14 -40.74 -40.36
C LYS A 26 13.60 -40.35 -40.00
N SER A 27 13.97 -40.62 -38.74
CA SER A 27 14.87 -41.77 -38.48
C SER A 27 14.90 -42.16 -36.99
N VAL A 28 14.87 -43.45 -36.77
CA VAL A 28 14.93 -44.24 -35.53
C VAL A 28 16.40 -44.43 -35.13
N ALA A 29 16.74 -44.29 -33.86
CA ALA A 29 17.91 -44.91 -33.28
C ALA A 29 17.57 -45.44 -31.87
N THR A 30 17.45 -46.75 -31.81
CA THR A 30 17.36 -47.59 -30.63
C THR A 30 18.76 -47.81 -30.05
N VAL A 31 18.97 -47.63 -28.76
CA VAL A 31 20.10 -48.22 -28.03
C VAL A 31 19.62 -48.83 -26.72
N ALA A 32 20.10 -50.02 -26.49
CA ALA A 32 19.71 -51.12 -25.63
C ALA A 32 19.87 -50.86 -24.12
N ALA A 33 19.07 -51.58 -23.35
CA ALA A 33 19.15 -51.82 -21.91
C ALA A 33 20.41 -52.58 -21.52
N ALA A 34 20.99 -52.23 -20.37
CA ALA A 34 21.91 -53.07 -19.62
C ALA A 34 21.34 -53.34 -18.22
N GLU A 35 20.93 -54.55 -17.98
CA GLU A 35 20.59 -55.07 -16.66
C GLU A 35 21.87 -55.27 -15.85
N THR A 36 21.85 -54.80 -14.59
CA THR A 36 22.84 -55.24 -13.61
C THR A 36 22.13 -55.68 -12.35
N THR A 37 22.12 -56.95 -12.13
CA THR A 37 21.72 -57.64 -10.92
C THR A 37 22.63 -57.31 -9.75
N ALA A 38 22.11 -56.91 -8.62
CA ALA A 38 22.79 -56.85 -7.34
C ALA A 38 21.94 -57.50 -6.23
N THR A 39 22.58 -58.38 -5.54
CA THR A 39 22.18 -59.35 -4.54
C THR A 39 21.63 -58.70 -3.27
N ALA A 40 20.53 -59.24 -2.75
CA ALA A 40 19.91 -58.88 -1.48
C ALA A 40 20.78 -59.29 -0.28
N ALA A 41 20.98 -58.35 0.65
CA ALA A 41 21.41 -58.63 2.03
C ALA A 41 20.25 -58.27 2.97
N THR A 42 19.70 -59.29 3.62
CA THR A 42 18.62 -59.20 4.60
C THR A 42 19.19 -58.69 5.93
N THR A 43 18.78 -57.55 6.38
CA THR A 43 18.99 -57.10 7.77
C THR A 43 17.62 -56.82 8.38
N ALA A 44 17.31 -57.57 9.43
CA ALA A 44 16.07 -57.43 10.19
C ALA A 44 16.07 -56.09 10.94
N ALA A 45 15.14 -55.19 10.64
CA ALA A 45 14.90 -53.97 11.39
C ALA A 45 13.61 -54.14 12.21
N THR A 46 13.76 -53.93 13.49
CA THR A 46 12.71 -53.94 14.51
C THR A 46 11.69 -52.85 14.24
N THR A 47 10.44 -53.18 14.02
CA THR A 47 9.36 -52.28 13.74
C THR A 47 8.89 -51.63 15.07
N THR A 48 9.29 -50.38 15.32
CA THR A 48 8.67 -49.57 16.35
C THR A 48 7.46 -48.88 15.71
N THR A 49 6.27 -49.28 16.09
CA THR A 49 5.00 -48.67 15.66
C THR A 49 4.87 -47.29 16.30
N ALA A 50 5.22 -46.23 15.57
CA ALA A 50 4.86 -44.89 15.94
C ALA A 50 3.37 -44.68 15.62
N ALA A 51 2.57 -44.39 16.64
CA ALA A 51 1.18 -44.01 16.48
C ALA A 51 1.12 -42.64 15.73
N THR A 52 0.78 -42.72 14.45
CA THR A 52 0.48 -41.54 13.66
C THR A 52 -0.87 -40.96 14.13
N THR A 53 -0.84 -39.98 14.96
CA THR A 53 -2.03 -39.16 15.28
C THR A 53 -2.38 -38.38 14.02
N THR A 54 -3.32 -38.93 13.25
CA THR A 54 -3.92 -38.22 12.11
C THR A 54 -4.68 -37.03 12.69
N ALA A 55 -4.09 -35.83 12.63
CA ALA A 55 -4.83 -34.61 12.82
C ALA A 55 -5.90 -34.57 11.75
N THR A 56 -7.16 -34.72 12.14
CA THR A 56 -8.32 -34.54 11.26
C THR A 56 -8.26 -33.10 10.79
N ALA A 57 -7.88 -32.86 9.54
CA ALA A 57 -7.99 -31.56 8.92
C ALA A 57 -9.47 -31.14 9.02
N ALA A 58 -9.73 -30.02 9.69
CA ALA A 58 -11.06 -29.44 9.77
C ALA A 58 -11.56 -29.25 8.32
N GLN A 59 -12.75 -29.81 8.01
CA GLN A 59 -13.36 -29.56 6.71
C GLN A 59 -13.59 -28.05 6.58
N PRO A 60 -13.30 -27.46 5.39
CA PRO A 60 -13.57 -26.05 5.15
C PRO A 60 -15.04 -25.75 5.50
N LYS A 61 -15.29 -24.72 6.29
CA LYS A 61 -16.68 -24.29 6.60
C LYS A 61 -17.37 -23.99 5.28
N GLU A 62 -18.56 -24.62 5.07
CA GLU A 62 -19.36 -24.38 3.89
C GLU A 62 -19.75 -22.89 3.85
N VAL A 63 -19.42 -22.22 2.74
CA VAL A 63 -19.78 -20.80 2.54
C VAL A 63 -21.27 -20.74 2.16
N PRO A 64 -22.11 -20.04 2.92
CA PRO A 64 -23.54 -20.01 2.64
C PRO A 64 -23.86 -19.19 1.39
N ALA A 65 -24.98 -19.52 0.74
CA ALA A 65 -25.52 -18.73 -0.36
C ALA A 65 -25.92 -17.33 0.12
N ALA A 66 -25.37 -16.31 -0.52
CA ALA A 66 -25.64 -14.91 -0.14
C ALA A 66 -25.41 -13.95 -1.31
N THR A 67 -26.05 -12.79 -1.25
CA THR A 67 -25.64 -11.60 -1.99
C THR A 67 -25.03 -10.62 -1.00
N ILE A 68 -23.78 -10.20 -1.24
CA ILE A 68 -23.04 -9.25 -0.39
C ILE A 68 -22.68 -7.98 -1.18
N LYS A 69 -22.78 -6.83 -0.52
CA LYS A 69 -22.44 -5.52 -1.08
C LYS A 69 -21.05 -5.12 -0.61
N VAL A 70 -20.14 -4.89 -1.55
CA VAL A 70 -18.76 -4.49 -1.27
C VAL A 70 -18.51 -3.10 -1.84
N TRP A 71 -18.23 -2.15 -0.96
CA TRP A 71 -17.82 -0.80 -1.35
C TRP A 71 -16.31 -0.64 -1.25
N TYR A 72 -15.68 -0.08 -2.29
CA TYR A 72 -14.24 0.02 -2.37
C TYR A 72 -13.77 1.35 -2.99
N SER A 73 -12.55 1.79 -2.61
CA SER A 73 -11.93 3.05 -3.04
C SER A 73 -10.63 2.82 -3.83
N ILE A 74 -10.49 1.66 -4.48
CA ILE A 74 -9.31 1.32 -5.26
C ILE A 74 -9.58 1.69 -6.72
N SER A 75 -8.78 2.59 -7.30
CA SER A 75 -9.02 3.14 -8.63
C SER A 75 -8.09 2.59 -9.71
N GLY A 76 -8.43 2.86 -10.97
CA GLY A 76 -7.59 2.57 -12.14
C GLY A 76 -7.30 1.09 -12.33
N THR A 77 -6.09 0.76 -12.79
CA THR A 77 -5.67 -0.62 -13.04
C THR A 77 -5.68 -1.48 -11.78
N ASN A 78 -5.39 -0.89 -10.61
CA ASN A 78 -5.44 -1.60 -9.33
C ASN A 78 -6.87 -2.02 -8.97
N GLY A 79 -7.85 -1.15 -9.23
CA GLY A 79 -9.28 -1.45 -9.06
C GLY A 79 -9.73 -2.58 -10.00
N GLN A 80 -9.35 -2.52 -11.28
CA GLN A 80 -9.66 -3.57 -12.25
C GLN A 80 -9.08 -4.92 -11.84
N PHE A 81 -7.86 -4.95 -11.29
CA PHE A 81 -7.28 -6.19 -10.80
C PHE A 81 -8.03 -6.72 -9.58
N PHE A 82 -8.37 -5.88 -8.63
CA PHE A 82 -9.24 -6.24 -7.50
C PHE A 82 -10.58 -6.81 -7.96
N GLU A 83 -11.25 -6.15 -8.92
CA GLU A 83 -12.52 -6.64 -9.49
C GLU A 83 -12.35 -8.03 -10.13
N SER A 84 -11.21 -8.27 -10.82
CA SER A 84 -10.91 -9.58 -11.41
C SER A 84 -10.73 -10.67 -10.36
N GLN A 85 -10.11 -10.37 -9.22
CA GLN A 85 -10.01 -11.30 -8.10
C GLN A 85 -11.38 -11.62 -7.48
N VAL A 86 -12.26 -10.62 -7.37
CA VAL A 86 -13.64 -10.84 -6.91
C VAL A 86 -14.42 -11.74 -7.89
N GLN A 87 -14.21 -11.58 -9.21
CA GLN A 87 -14.81 -12.50 -10.20
C GLN A 87 -14.28 -13.94 -10.03
N GLN A 88 -12.99 -14.12 -9.76
CA GLN A 88 -12.42 -15.45 -9.46
C GLN A 88 -13.03 -16.06 -8.19
N PHE A 89 -13.25 -15.24 -7.15
CA PHE A 89 -13.98 -15.68 -5.96
C PHE A 89 -15.39 -16.19 -6.30
N MET A 90 -16.17 -15.44 -7.08
CA MET A 90 -17.52 -15.86 -7.49
C MET A 90 -17.51 -17.12 -8.38
N GLN A 91 -16.46 -17.35 -9.15
CA GLN A 91 -16.30 -18.62 -9.90
C GLN A 91 -16.03 -19.80 -8.97
N GLN A 92 -15.25 -19.59 -7.91
CA GLN A 92 -14.95 -20.63 -6.91
C GLN A 92 -16.13 -20.88 -5.95
N TYR A 93 -16.92 -19.84 -5.66
CA TYR A 93 -18.08 -19.87 -4.76
C TYR A 93 -19.32 -19.38 -5.49
N PRO A 94 -19.88 -20.15 -6.46
CA PRO A 94 -20.97 -19.69 -7.32
C PRO A 94 -22.30 -19.42 -6.58
N GLN A 95 -22.41 -19.86 -5.33
CA GLN A 95 -23.54 -19.56 -4.45
C GLN A 95 -23.47 -18.15 -3.82
N VAL A 96 -22.31 -17.45 -3.92
CA VAL A 96 -22.15 -16.09 -3.41
C VAL A 96 -22.14 -15.13 -4.58
N ASN A 97 -23.06 -14.15 -4.56
CA ASN A 97 -23.06 -13.02 -5.48
C ASN A 97 -22.43 -11.80 -4.80
N VAL A 98 -21.47 -11.13 -5.44
CA VAL A 98 -20.80 -9.93 -4.93
C VAL A 98 -21.18 -8.73 -5.77
N GLU A 99 -21.89 -7.77 -5.15
CA GLU A 99 -22.22 -6.48 -5.75
C GLU A 99 -21.13 -5.44 -5.42
N LEU A 100 -20.31 -5.11 -6.41
CA LEU A 100 -19.22 -4.15 -6.26
C LEU A 100 -19.69 -2.71 -6.49
N THR A 101 -19.30 -1.78 -5.64
CA THR A 101 -19.49 -0.35 -5.83
C THR A 101 -18.20 0.42 -5.60
N TYR A 102 -17.66 1.04 -6.65
CA TYR A 102 -16.58 1.98 -6.54
C TYR A 102 -17.07 3.29 -5.93
N THR A 103 -16.48 3.71 -4.81
CA THR A 103 -16.95 4.87 -4.04
C THR A 103 -16.21 6.17 -4.36
N GLY A 104 -15.20 6.14 -5.21
CA GLY A 104 -14.37 7.30 -5.54
C GLY A 104 -13.09 7.37 -4.71
N SER A 105 -12.63 8.60 -4.44
CA SER A 105 -11.48 8.83 -3.55
C SER A 105 -11.79 8.38 -2.12
N TYR A 106 -10.76 8.32 -1.27
CA TYR A 106 -10.97 8.04 0.16
C TYR A 106 -11.91 9.06 0.82
N ALA A 107 -11.81 10.35 0.47
CA ALA A 107 -12.71 11.39 0.97
C ALA A 107 -14.17 11.21 0.52
N ASP A 108 -14.38 10.86 -0.77
CA ASP A 108 -15.71 10.54 -1.30
C ASP A 108 -16.30 9.31 -0.60
N SER A 109 -15.44 8.30 -0.36
CA SER A 109 -15.80 7.08 0.35
C SER A 109 -16.29 7.38 1.76
N ALA A 110 -15.54 8.17 2.53
CA ALA A 110 -15.91 8.57 3.88
C ALA A 110 -17.30 9.21 3.92
N THR A 111 -17.56 10.15 3.02
CA THR A 111 -18.85 10.86 2.93
C THR A 111 -20.00 9.88 2.62
N LYS A 112 -19.80 8.99 1.64
CA LYS A 112 -20.81 8.01 1.23
C LYS A 112 -21.11 6.98 2.32
N ILE A 113 -20.05 6.47 2.99
CA ILE A 113 -20.18 5.47 4.07
C ILE A 113 -20.90 6.10 5.27
N SER A 114 -20.54 7.32 5.66
CA SER A 114 -21.20 8.03 6.76
C SER A 114 -22.69 8.24 6.48
N ALA A 115 -23.04 8.66 5.26
CA ALA A 115 -24.46 8.79 4.86
C ALA A 115 -25.19 7.46 4.87
N ALA A 116 -24.56 6.38 4.39
CA ALA A 116 -25.17 5.04 4.38
C ALA A 116 -25.41 4.50 5.80
N LYS A 117 -24.43 4.70 6.72
CA LYS A 117 -24.60 4.35 8.15
C LYS A 117 -25.79 5.08 8.78
N LEU A 118 -25.90 6.39 8.58
CA LEU A 118 -27.02 7.18 9.10
C LEU A 118 -28.37 6.74 8.53
N ALA A 119 -28.39 6.26 7.28
CA ALA A 119 -29.60 5.75 6.63
C ALA A 119 -29.92 4.29 6.96
N GLY A 120 -29.08 3.59 7.75
CA GLY A 120 -29.24 2.14 8.02
C GLY A 120 -29.10 1.26 6.78
N ASN A 121 -28.30 1.70 5.79
CA ASN A 121 -28.08 1.00 4.51
C ASN A 121 -26.58 0.85 4.20
N SER A 122 -25.80 0.46 5.20
CA SER A 122 -24.38 0.18 5.05
C SER A 122 -24.14 -0.98 4.09
N PRO A 123 -23.00 -1.00 3.35
CA PRO A 123 -22.55 -2.20 2.65
C PRO A 123 -22.16 -3.30 3.63
N ASP A 124 -22.01 -4.54 3.13
CA ASP A 124 -21.55 -5.65 3.96
C ASP A 124 -20.05 -5.60 4.21
N VAL A 125 -19.28 -5.16 3.22
CA VAL A 125 -17.81 -4.98 3.30
C VAL A 125 -17.44 -3.59 2.80
N ILE A 126 -16.50 -2.96 3.51
CA ILE A 126 -15.87 -1.70 3.10
C ILE A 126 -14.38 -1.94 2.93
N ILE A 127 -13.81 -1.50 1.78
CA ILE A 127 -12.37 -1.45 1.53
C ILE A 127 -11.99 0.01 1.25
N THR A 128 -11.35 0.65 2.24
CA THR A 128 -11.00 2.07 2.20
C THR A 128 -9.74 2.38 3.01
N SER A 129 -9.33 3.65 3.09
CA SER A 129 -8.18 4.07 3.88
C SER A 129 -8.32 3.68 5.36
N ALA A 130 -7.21 3.32 5.99
CA ALA A 130 -7.17 3.08 7.43
C ALA A 130 -7.48 4.35 8.26
N SER A 131 -7.30 5.55 7.71
CA SER A 131 -7.76 6.79 8.35
C SER A 131 -9.29 6.87 8.51
N GLN A 132 -10.02 5.90 7.94
CA GLN A 132 -11.47 5.81 7.94
C GLN A 132 -11.92 4.44 8.43
N LEU A 133 -11.32 3.96 9.51
CA LEU A 133 -11.70 2.70 10.13
C LEU A 133 -13.09 2.78 10.75
N TYR A 134 -13.82 1.71 10.57
CA TYR A 134 -15.19 1.58 11.04
C TYR A 134 -15.34 0.33 11.90
N THR A 135 -16.17 0.43 12.92
CA THR A 135 -16.74 -0.74 13.61
C THR A 135 -17.91 -1.30 12.79
N GLY A 136 -18.38 -2.52 13.10
CA GLY A 136 -19.62 -3.05 12.55
C GLY A 136 -20.82 -2.12 12.81
N GLU A 137 -21.96 -2.40 12.17
CA GLU A 137 -23.19 -1.60 12.32
C GLU A 137 -23.66 -1.50 13.77
N ASP A 138 -23.43 -2.56 14.56
CA ASP A 138 -23.73 -2.64 16.00
C ASP A 138 -22.67 -1.99 16.90
N GLY A 139 -21.63 -1.39 16.31
CA GLY A 139 -20.49 -0.81 17.04
C GLY A 139 -19.47 -1.84 17.54
N ASN A 140 -19.64 -3.13 17.21
CA ASN A 140 -18.73 -4.18 17.65
C ASN A 140 -17.50 -4.31 16.72
N PHE A 141 -16.38 -4.78 17.30
CA PHE A 141 -15.14 -5.07 16.60
C PHE A 141 -15.14 -6.53 16.09
N GLN A 142 -15.99 -6.80 15.10
CA GLN A 142 -16.22 -8.15 14.58
C GLN A 142 -14.92 -8.81 14.04
N MET A 143 -13.98 -8.00 13.55
CA MET A 143 -12.72 -8.50 12.99
C MET A 143 -11.83 -9.18 14.02
N GLU A 144 -11.93 -8.81 15.31
CA GLU A 144 -11.18 -9.50 16.39
C GLU A 144 -11.52 -10.99 16.51
N GLU A 145 -12.76 -11.37 16.23
CA GLU A 145 -13.17 -12.78 16.21
C GLU A 145 -12.85 -13.44 14.88
N ASN A 146 -13.03 -12.73 13.77
CA ASN A 146 -12.78 -13.27 12.44
C ASN A 146 -11.33 -13.72 12.24
N VAL A 147 -10.35 -12.93 12.69
CA VAL A 147 -8.92 -13.26 12.53
C VAL A 147 -8.46 -14.47 13.36
N LYS A 148 -9.29 -14.95 14.30
CA LYS A 148 -9.06 -16.20 15.05
C LYS A 148 -9.37 -17.46 14.22
N ASP A 149 -10.01 -17.30 13.05
CA ASP A 149 -10.26 -18.41 12.11
C ASP A 149 -8.91 -18.99 11.64
N PRO A 150 -8.63 -20.28 11.90
CA PRO A 150 -7.35 -20.89 11.52
C PRO A 150 -7.05 -20.78 10.01
N GLU A 151 -8.08 -20.73 9.16
CA GLU A 151 -7.91 -20.60 7.70
C GLU A 151 -7.40 -19.20 7.29
N PHE A 152 -7.50 -18.20 8.17
CA PHE A 152 -6.93 -16.88 7.92
C PHE A 152 -5.41 -16.86 8.10
N ASP A 153 -4.88 -17.75 8.96
CA ASP A 153 -3.45 -17.83 9.30
C ASP A 153 -2.88 -16.44 9.71
N LEU A 154 -3.38 -15.95 10.85
CA LEU A 154 -2.96 -14.65 11.38
C LEU A 154 -1.45 -14.60 11.64
N ALA A 155 -0.82 -15.72 11.97
CA ALA A 155 0.62 -15.79 12.27
C ALA A 155 1.50 -15.48 11.05
N ASP A 156 0.99 -15.67 9.83
CA ASP A 156 1.67 -15.33 8.58
C ASP A 156 1.53 -13.84 8.20
N VAL A 157 0.68 -13.07 8.89
CA VAL A 157 0.57 -11.62 8.66
C VAL A 157 1.57 -10.89 9.55
N ARG A 158 2.37 -9.99 8.95
CA ARG A 158 3.38 -9.21 9.68
C ARG A 158 2.74 -8.42 10.83
N PRO A 159 3.23 -8.55 12.08
CA PRO A 159 2.61 -7.92 13.25
C PRO A 159 2.42 -6.42 13.12
N GLY A 160 3.42 -5.68 12.67
CA GLY A 160 3.33 -4.23 12.47
C GLY A 160 2.31 -3.80 11.39
N ILE A 161 2.02 -4.69 10.42
CA ILE A 161 0.97 -4.44 9.42
C ILE A 161 -0.42 -4.62 10.04
N MET A 162 -0.63 -5.58 10.93
CA MET A 162 -1.91 -5.75 11.62
C MET A 162 -2.27 -4.55 12.49
N GLU A 163 -1.28 -3.93 13.13
CA GLU A 163 -1.50 -2.71 13.93
C GLU A 163 -2.09 -1.55 13.12
N TYR A 164 -1.80 -1.50 11.82
CA TYR A 164 -2.36 -0.50 10.90
C TYR A 164 -3.90 -0.58 10.78
N ALA A 165 -4.51 -1.70 11.13
CA ALA A 165 -5.95 -1.91 11.10
C ALA A 165 -6.63 -1.72 12.47
N ASN A 166 -5.90 -1.22 13.49
CA ASN A 166 -6.44 -0.93 14.81
C ASN A 166 -7.11 0.46 14.84
N TYR A 167 -8.27 0.52 15.45
CA TYR A 167 -9.00 1.72 15.78
C TYR A 167 -9.11 1.84 17.31
N ARG A 168 -8.58 2.91 17.88
CA ARG A 168 -8.51 3.10 19.33
C ARG A 168 -7.93 1.86 20.06
N GLY A 169 -6.85 1.30 19.51
CA GLY A 169 -6.15 0.15 20.09
C GLY A 169 -6.84 -1.20 19.91
N ARG A 170 -7.98 -1.29 19.19
CA ARG A 170 -8.72 -2.52 18.92
C ARG A 170 -8.78 -2.81 17.43
N LEU A 171 -8.75 -4.09 17.04
CA LEU A 171 -8.77 -4.50 15.64
C LEU A 171 -10.13 -4.25 15.00
N ALA A 172 -10.24 -3.21 14.18
CA ALA A 172 -11.48 -2.84 13.47
C ALA A 172 -11.56 -3.39 12.05
N ALA A 173 -10.42 -3.75 11.44
CA ALA A 173 -10.32 -4.17 10.06
C ALA A 173 -9.20 -5.21 9.88
N VAL A 174 -8.99 -5.68 8.66
CA VAL A 174 -7.77 -6.37 8.24
C VAL A 174 -7.03 -5.50 7.21
N PRO A 175 -5.69 -5.47 7.20
CA PRO A 175 -4.92 -4.81 6.15
C PRO A 175 -5.25 -5.42 4.78
N PHE A 176 -5.44 -4.57 3.76
CA PHE A 176 -5.78 -5.04 2.42
C PHE A 176 -4.69 -4.69 1.40
N SER A 177 -4.41 -3.41 1.20
CA SER A 177 -3.32 -2.93 0.34
C SER A 177 -2.39 -2.06 1.15
N ILE A 178 -1.15 -2.48 1.30
CA ILE A 178 -0.16 -1.81 2.15
C ILE A 178 0.92 -1.17 1.29
N SER A 179 1.30 0.04 1.66
CA SER A 179 2.38 0.80 1.03
C SER A 179 3.15 1.59 2.09
N THR A 180 4.35 2.02 1.72
CA THR A 180 5.12 3.04 2.45
C THR A 180 5.39 4.20 1.52
N GLN A 181 5.75 5.37 2.03
CA GLN A 181 6.44 6.34 1.19
C GLN A 181 7.87 5.88 0.96
N VAL A 182 8.36 6.06 -0.26
CA VAL A 182 9.78 5.97 -0.63
C VAL A 182 10.17 7.29 -1.29
N VAL A 183 11.46 7.59 -1.36
CA VAL A 183 11.94 8.76 -2.09
C VAL A 183 12.45 8.30 -3.46
N TYR A 184 11.65 8.54 -4.49
CA TYR A 184 12.07 8.34 -5.87
C TYR A 184 13.00 9.46 -6.31
N TYR A 185 13.91 9.17 -7.23
CA TYR A 185 14.81 10.18 -7.77
C TYR A 185 15.14 9.95 -9.25
N ASN A 186 15.53 11.03 -9.91
CA ASN A 186 16.05 11.02 -11.27
C ASN A 186 17.55 10.69 -11.24
N LYS A 187 17.91 9.44 -11.61
CA LYS A 187 19.31 8.96 -11.64
C LYS A 187 20.19 9.79 -12.57
N ASP A 188 19.63 10.27 -13.69
CA ASP A 188 20.40 11.03 -14.68
C ASP A 188 20.80 12.40 -14.15
N LEU A 189 19.92 13.07 -13.39
CA LEU A 189 20.26 14.34 -12.71
C LEU A 189 21.28 14.12 -11.59
N ALA A 190 21.12 13.05 -10.80
CA ALA A 190 22.06 12.71 -9.74
C ALA A 190 23.47 12.42 -10.31
N ALA A 191 23.56 11.56 -11.33
CA ALA A 191 24.82 11.20 -11.98
C ALA A 191 25.49 12.42 -12.63
N LYS A 192 24.72 13.30 -13.29
CA LYS A 192 25.24 14.55 -13.87
C LYS A 192 25.84 15.48 -12.81
N ALA A 193 25.31 15.48 -11.60
CA ALA A 193 25.81 16.24 -10.47
C ALA A 193 26.96 15.51 -9.71
N GLY A 194 27.36 14.31 -10.14
CA GLY A 194 28.42 13.52 -9.53
C GLY A 194 27.99 12.67 -8.34
N TYR A 195 26.69 12.42 -8.18
CA TYR A 195 26.14 11.59 -7.08
C TYR A 195 25.78 10.20 -7.56
N ASP A 196 26.29 9.18 -6.87
CA ASP A 196 25.86 7.79 -6.95
C ASP A 196 25.02 7.47 -5.70
N LEU A 197 23.69 7.58 -5.84
CA LEU A 197 22.75 7.39 -4.74
C LEU A 197 22.38 5.91 -4.50
N GLU A 198 22.78 5.01 -5.38
CA GLU A 198 22.68 3.57 -5.13
C GLU A 198 23.77 3.12 -4.15
N ALA A 199 25.00 3.58 -4.38
CA ALA A 199 26.12 3.27 -3.50
C ALA A 199 26.09 4.06 -2.18
N ASN A 200 25.68 5.34 -2.23
CA ASN A 200 25.74 6.28 -1.11
C ASN A 200 24.47 7.11 -0.97
N PRO A 201 23.32 6.49 -0.58
CA PRO A 201 22.11 7.23 -0.35
C PRO A 201 22.23 8.11 0.91
N PRO A 202 21.67 9.34 0.91
CA PRO A 202 21.56 10.13 2.13
C PRO A 202 20.64 9.41 3.13
N LYS A 203 21.07 9.35 4.39
CA LYS A 203 20.34 8.61 5.45
C LYS A 203 19.51 9.52 6.33
N THR A 204 20.01 10.72 6.62
CA THR A 204 19.31 11.70 7.44
C THR A 204 18.69 12.78 6.59
N TRP A 205 17.67 13.48 7.14
CA TRP A 205 17.04 14.59 6.45
C TRP A 205 18.00 15.77 6.17
N ASP A 206 19.00 16.00 7.04
CA ASP A 206 20.02 17.04 6.79
C ASP A 206 20.97 16.65 5.66
N GLU A 207 21.42 15.38 5.61
CA GLU A 207 22.19 14.85 4.47
C GLU A 207 21.37 14.95 3.18
N PHE A 208 20.10 14.54 3.24
CA PHE A 208 19.18 14.57 2.10
C PHE A 208 19.02 16.00 1.56
N LEU A 209 18.75 16.97 2.43
CA LEU A 209 18.59 18.37 2.03
C LEU A 209 19.85 18.90 1.33
N THR A 210 21.03 18.57 1.87
CA THR A 210 22.33 18.93 1.29
C THR A 210 22.51 18.36 -0.12
N VAL A 211 22.21 17.07 -0.29
CA VAL A 211 22.32 16.38 -1.57
C VAL A 211 21.28 16.90 -2.57
N ALA A 212 20.04 17.05 -2.14
CA ALA A 212 18.95 17.57 -2.99
C ALA A 212 19.28 18.96 -3.53
N LYS A 213 19.78 19.84 -2.66
CA LYS A 213 20.22 21.20 -3.04
C LYS A 213 21.38 21.17 -4.05
N ALA A 214 22.38 20.34 -3.81
CA ALA A 214 23.55 20.25 -4.68
C ALA A 214 23.16 19.73 -6.09
N ILE A 215 22.29 18.73 -6.18
CA ILE A 215 21.82 18.21 -7.48
C ILE A 215 20.93 19.24 -8.17
N GLN A 216 20.07 19.94 -7.43
CA GLN A 216 19.26 21.04 -7.97
C GLN A 216 20.13 22.13 -8.58
N ASP A 217 21.17 22.58 -7.87
CA ASP A 217 22.06 23.66 -8.31
C ASP A 217 22.88 23.26 -9.56
N ALA A 218 23.17 21.98 -9.74
CA ALA A 218 23.80 21.43 -10.95
C ALA A 218 22.83 21.18 -12.11
N SER A 219 21.53 21.33 -11.88
CA SER A 219 20.48 21.04 -12.85
C SER A 219 20.07 22.26 -13.66
N ALA A 220 19.21 22.07 -14.67
CA ALA A 220 18.68 23.18 -15.46
C ALA A 220 17.81 24.12 -14.59
N LYS A 221 17.83 25.42 -14.93
CA LYS A 221 17.00 26.41 -14.24
C LYS A 221 15.52 25.99 -14.27
N GLY A 222 14.87 26.03 -13.10
CA GLY A 222 13.47 25.62 -12.91
C GLY A 222 13.31 24.13 -12.54
N THR A 223 14.42 23.42 -12.28
CA THR A 223 14.39 22.13 -11.60
C THR A 223 14.37 22.37 -10.10
N TYR A 224 13.51 21.66 -9.37
CA TYR A 224 13.44 21.66 -7.92
C TYR A 224 14.15 20.44 -7.33
N GLY A 225 14.69 20.57 -6.12
CA GLY A 225 15.42 19.51 -5.46
C GLY A 225 14.50 18.41 -4.94
N PHE A 226 13.41 18.81 -4.28
CA PHE A 226 12.51 17.87 -3.61
C PHE A 226 11.06 18.38 -3.63
N ASP A 227 10.12 17.45 -3.62
CA ASP A 227 8.71 17.67 -3.35
C ASP A 227 8.06 16.36 -2.88
N THR A 228 6.78 16.37 -2.57
CA THR A 228 6.01 15.18 -2.16
C THR A 228 4.65 15.15 -2.84
N SER A 229 4.13 13.96 -3.08
CA SER A 229 2.77 13.78 -3.58
C SER A 229 1.71 13.76 -2.47
N ASP A 230 2.13 13.73 -1.20
CA ASP A 230 1.25 13.75 -0.03
C ASP A 230 1.99 14.39 1.16
N ALA A 231 1.82 15.71 1.33
CA ALA A 231 2.50 16.49 2.35
C ALA A 231 2.13 16.08 3.78
N LYS A 232 0.85 15.79 4.03
CA LYS A 232 0.38 15.35 5.36
C LYS A 232 0.93 13.98 5.74
N TRP A 233 1.11 13.06 4.77
CA TRP A 233 1.74 11.78 5.05
C TRP A 233 3.25 11.94 5.30
N LEU A 234 3.91 12.79 4.51
CA LEU A 234 5.33 13.08 4.70
C LEU A 234 5.61 13.71 6.07
N VAL A 235 4.85 14.73 6.48
CA VAL A 235 5.06 15.38 7.79
C VAL A 235 4.81 14.40 8.95
N LYS A 236 3.81 13.51 8.83
CA LYS A 236 3.59 12.46 9.83
C LYS A 236 4.77 11.48 9.91
N ASN A 237 5.37 11.09 8.77
CA ASN A 237 6.62 10.32 8.78
C ASN A 237 7.74 11.06 9.52
N MET A 238 7.93 12.34 9.20
CA MET A 238 8.98 13.16 9.84
C MET A 238 8.77 13.29 11.35
N LEU A 239 7.53 13.44 11.81
CA LEU A 239 7.17 13.49 13.23
C LEU A 239 7.56 12.20 13.95
N TYR A 240 7.11 11.03 13.46
CA TYR A 240 7.50 9.74 14.03
C TYR A 240 9.01 9.50 14.04
N GLN A 241 9.69 9.91 12.97
CA GLN A 241 11.15 9.80 12.88
C GLN A 241 11.87 10.71 13.87
N ASN A 242 11.24 11.81 14.29
CA ASN A 242 11.80 12.72 15.29
C ASN A 242 11.39 12.38 16.73
N GLY A 243 10.73 11.22 16.93
CA GLY A 243 10.29 10.73 18.25
C GLY A 243 9.02 11.40 18.74
N ASN A 244 8.17 11.91 17.83
CA ASN A 244 6.87 12.50 18.16
C ASN A 244 5.75 11.53 17.75
N ASP A 245 4.86 11.18 18.66
CA ASP A 245 3.73 10.26 18.41
C ASP A 245 2.53 10.92 17.72
N ILE A 246 2.63 12.19 17.36
CA ILE A 246 1.58 13.02 16.73
C ILE A 246 0.41 13.26 17.69
N VAL A 247 -0.20 12.19 18.20
CA VAL A 247 -1.24 12.19 19.22
C VAL A 247 -0.95 11.14 20.27
N LEU A 248 -1.35 11.40 21.48
CA LEU A 248 -1.41 10.38 22.55
C LEU A 248 -2.86 9.96 22.76
N MET A 249 -3.09 8.69 23.06
CA MET A 249 -4.38 8.14 23.43
C MET A 249 -4.29 7.52 24.81
N ASP A 250 -5.17 7.93 25.73
CA ASP A 250 -5.24 7.37 27.09
C ASP A 250 -6.04 6.05 27.12
N GLY A 251 -6.11 5.42 28.32
CA GLY A 251 -6.83 4.17 28.52
C GLY A 251 -8.34 4.26 28.31
N ASP A 252 -8.92 5.45 28.33
CA ASP A 252 -10.34 5.73 28.09
C ASP A 252 -10.61 6.06 26.61
N GLY A 253 -9.55 6.13 25.76
CA GLY A 253 -9.62 6.43 24.36
C GLY A 253 -9.68 7.92 24.04
N ASN A 254 -9.41 8.82 25.03
CA ASN A 254 -9.29 10.24 24.74
C ASN A 254 -7.99 10.52 24.01
N VAL A 255 -8.06 11.37 23.00
CA VAL A 255 -6.94 11.72 22.14
C VAL A 255 -6.45 13.13 22.49
N THR A 256 -5.13 13.27 22.58
CA THR A 256 -4.46 14.54 22.85
C THR A 256 -3.41 14.77 21.76
N PRO A 257 -3.48 15.86 20.97
CA PRO A 257 -2.41 16.25 20.05
C PRO A 257 -1.10 16.53 20.81
N VAL A 258 0.02 16.07 20.24
CA VAL A 258 1.37 16.34 20.80
C VAL A 258 2.36 16.75 19.71
N PHE A 259 1.91 16.94 18.47
CA PHE A 259 2.80 17.35 17.38
C PHE A 259 3.30 18.82 17.50
N ASP A 260 2.79 19.60 18.44
CA ASP A 260 3.27 20.93 18.80
C ASP A 260 4.30 20.96 19.95
N ASP A 261 4.76 19.78 20.39
CA ASP A 261 5.85 19.65 21.35
C ASP A 261 7.22 20.06 20.74
N PRO A 262 8.31 20.14 21.52
CA PRO A 262 9.62 20.51 20.98
C PRO A 262 10.08 19.65 19.81
N SER A 263 9.79 18.33 19.80
CA SER A 263 10.20 17.44 18.72
C SER A 263 9.39 17.66 17.44
N GLY A 264 8.10 17.95 17.56
CA GLY A 264 7.26 18.31 16.42
C GLY A 264 7.61 19.69 15.85
N ILE A 265 7.91 20.69 16.71
CA ILE A 265 8.35 22.00 16.27
C ILE A 265 9.69 21.95 15.52
N GLU A 266 10.60 21.01 15.86
CA GLU A 266 11.82 20.78 15.06
C GLU A 266 11.47 20.37 13.62
N VAL A 267 10.48 19.50 13.44
CA VAL A 267 9.99 19.08 12.11
C VAL A 267 9.36 20.26 11.36
N ALA A 268 8.52 21.05 12.01
CA ALA A 268 7.92 22.25 11.41
C ALA A 268 8.99 23.26 10.92
N ARG A 269 10.04 23.47 11.70
CA ARG A 269 11.18 24.31 11.31
C ARG A 269 11.97 23.71 10.15
N PHE A 270 12.14 22.41 10.11
CA PHE A 270 12.79 21.74 8.97
C PHE A 270 11.97 21.88 7.69
N TRP A 271 10.64 21.79 7.78
CA TRP A 271 9.76 22.08 6.64
C TRP A 271 9.98 23.51 6.11
N ALA A 272 9.95 24.50 7.00
CA ALA A 272 10.25 25.88 6.63
C ALA A 272 11.63 26.02 5.97
N LYS A 273 12.66 25.36 6.49
CA LYS A 273 14.03 25.36 5.94
C LYS A 273 14.05 24.84 4.50
N MET A 274 13.32 23.78 4.16
CA MET A 274 13.25 23.27 2.77
C MET A 274 12.67 24.30 1.80
N ILE A 275 11.70 25.09 2.25
CA ILE A 275 11.08 26.17 1.49
C ILE A 275 12.02 27.38 1.37
N ASP A 276 12.63 27.83 2.47
CA ASP A 276 13.52 28.99 2.51
C ASP A 276 14.78 28.77 1.67
N GLU A 277 15.32 27.56 1.67
CA GLU A 277 16.45 27.15 0.82
C GLU A 277 16.02 26.89 -0.64
N LYS A 278 14.73 27.00 -0.95
CA LYS A 278 14.14 26.80 -2.30
C LYS A 278 14.39 25.41 -2.87
N VAL A 279 14.60 24.41 -2.02
CA VAL A 279 14.72 23.01 -2.43
C VAL A 279 13.33 22.46 -2.73
N MET A 280 12.32 22.87 -1.97
CA MET A 280 10.91 22.54 -2.17
C MET A 280 10.12 23.80 -2.59
N ALA A 281 9.16 23.64 -3.48
CA ALA A 281 8.33 24.76 -3.96
C ALA A 281 7.12 24.94 -3.03
N LYS A 282 6.74 26.22 -2.80
CA LYS A 282 5.54 26.56 -2.00
C LYS A 282 4.26 26.04 -2.64
N SER A 283 3.37 25.48 -1.86
CA SER A 283 1.96 25.16 -2.19
C SER A 283 1.75 24.51 -3.56
N GLN A 284 2.66 23.60 -3.96
CA GLN A 284 2.61 22.97 -5.27
C GLN A 284 2.66 21.44 -5.23
N HIS A 285 2.37 20.84 -4.08
CA HIS A 285 2.45 19.39 -3.88
C HIS A 285 1.48 18.62 -4.79
N ASP A 286 0.32 19.16 -5.09
CA ASP A 286 -0.64 18.56 -6.04
C ASP A 286 -0.07 18.37 -7.44
N ASN A 287 0.98 19.13 -7.80
CA ASN A 287 1.66 19.04 -9.10
C ASN A 287 3.03 18.33 -9.02
N ALA A 288 3.43 17.83 -7.87
CA ALA A 288 4.74 17.21 -7.67
C ALA A 288 4.96 15.99 -8.58
N GLU A 289 3.95 15.12 -8.73
CA GLU A 289 4.02 13.97 -9.62
C GLU A 289 4.31 14.39 -11.07
N ASN A 290 3.59 15.38 -11.60
CA ASN A 290 3.79 15.87 -12.96
C ASN A 290 5.17 16.50 -13.16
N LYS A 291 5.68 17.25 -12.16
CA LYS A 291 7.04 17.80 -12.19
C LYS A 291 8.07 16.68 -12.25
N PHE A 292 7.90 15.64 -11.41
CA PHE A 292 8.82 14.51 -11.39
C PHE A 292 8.80 13.76 -12.72
N LEU A 293 7.63 13.35 -13.20
CA LEU A 293 7.47 12.61 -14.46
C LEU A 293 8.00 13.39 -15.68
N SER A 294 7.99 14.72 -15.63
CA SER A 294 8.56 15.58 -16.68
C SER A 294 10.06 15.90 -16.49
N GLY A 295 10.74 15.30 -15.49
CA GLY A 295 12.16 15.52 -15.22
C GLY A 295 12.50 16.89 -14.62
N LYS A 296 11.52 17.62 -14.08
CA LYS A 296 11.68 18.95 -13.44
C LYS A 296 11.80 18.89 -11.92
N LEU A 297 11.91 17.70 -11.37
CA LEU A 297 12.07 17.44 -9.94
C LEU A 297 13.13 16.35 -9.77
N VAL A 298 14.10 16.59 -8.87
CA VAL A 298 15.18 15.62 -8.59
C VAL A 298 14.64 14.46 -7.77
N PHE A 299 14.00 14.76 -6.63
CA PHE A 299 13.46 13.80 -5.69
C PHE A 299 11.97 14.02 -5.43
N ILE A 300 11.22 12.95 -5.28
CA ILE A 300 9.83 12.99 -4.83
C ILE A 300 9.56 11.92 -3.77
N ALA A 301 9.01 12.34 -2.63
CA ALA A 301 8.43 11.39 -1.68
C ALA A 301 7.03 10.99 -2.15
N ALA A 302 6.83 9.71 -2.43
CA ALA A 302 5.55 9.19 -2.90
C ALA A 302 5.33 7.74 -2.47
N THR A 303 4.09 7.28 -2.57
CA THR A 303 3.71 5.91 -2.22
C THR A 303 4.47 4.87 -3.07
N SER A 304 4.86 3.76 -2.44
CA SER A 304 5.55 2.65 -3.11
C SER A 304 4.75 2.04 -4.26
N ASN A 305 3.43 2.14 -4.27
CA ASN A 305 2.61 1.60 -5.36
C ASN A 305 2.78 2.32 -6.72
N ARG A 306 3.59 3.41 -6.76
CA ARG A 306 3.96 4.07 -8.01
C ARG A 306 5.06 3.33 -8.79
N ILE A 307 5.76 2.40 -8.16
CA ILE A 307 6.94 1.71 -8.72
C ILE A 307 6.67 1.17 -10.12
N ALA A 308 5.66 0.32 -10.27
CA ALA A 308 5.37 -0.31 -11.55
C ALA A 308 5.01 0.72 -12.63
N LYS A 309 4.14 1.67 -12.31
CA LYS A 309 3.65 2.67 -13.27
C LYS A 309 4.71 3.70 -13.68
N TRP A 310 5.50 4.20 -12.72
CA TRP A 310 6.45 5.27 -13.01
C TRP A 310 7.69 4.76 -13.73
N ALA A 311 8.14 3.54 -13.45
CA ALA A 311 9.26 2.93 -14.17
C ALA A 311 9.03 2.89 -15.70
N GLU A 312 7.77 2.72 -16.11
CA GLU A 312 7.40 2.69 -17.53
C GLU A 312 7.04 4.08 -18.11
N SER A 313 6.72 5.05 -17.24
CA SER A 313 6.17 6.35 -17.67
C SER A 313 7.21 7.45 -17.86
N VAL A 314 8.37 7.37 -17.21
CA VAL A 314 9.41 8.38 -17.27
C VAL A 314 10.35 8.18 -18.46
N GLN A 315 10.99 9.27 -18.92
CA GLN A 315 11.97 9.26 -20.01
C GLN A 315 13.42 9.36 -19.50
N PHE A 316 13.63 9.07 -18.22
CA PHE A 316 14.93 9.09 -17.53
C PHE A 316 15.07 7.83 -16.66
N ASN A 317 16.28 7.52 -16.23
CA ASN A 317 16.52 6.42 -15.32
C ASN A 317 16.01 6.79 -13.92
N ILE A 318 15.00 6.05 -13.44
CA ILE A 318 14.41 6.25 -12.11
C ILE A 318 15.13 5.39 -11.06
N GLY A 319 15.34 5.94 -9.87
CA GLY A 319 15.79 5.21 -8.69
C GLY A 319 14.88 5.45 -7.50
N ALA A 320 15.07 4.68 -6.45
CA ALA A 320 14.45 4.93 -5.14
C ALA A 320 15.48 4.78 -4.03
N ILE A 321 15.36 5.62 -3.01
CA ILE A 321 16.06 5.46 -1.75
C ILE A 321 15.04 5.31 -0.62
N GLU A 322 15.46 4.69 0.47
CA GLU A 322 14.66 4.65 1.68
C GLU A 322 14.38 6.07 2.18
N MET A 323 13.26 6.24 2.90
CA MET A 323 12.96 7.54 3.53
C MET A 323 14.11 7.97 4.43
N PRO A 324 14.67 9.18 4.27
CA PRO A 324 15.59 9.73 5.25
C PRO A 324 14.92 9.84 6.62
N TYR A 325 15.70 9.87 7.68
CA TYR A 325 15.17 9.95 9.05
C TYR A 325 15.84 11.06 9.87
N PHE A 326 15.20 11.48 10.96
CA PHE A 326 15.77 12.39 11.94
C PHE A 326 16.56 11.64 13.02
N LYS A 327 15.86 11.19 14.06
CA LYS A 327 16.44 10.46 15.20
C LYS A 327 16.24 8.94 15.06
N GLU A 328 15.09 8.53 14.54
CA GLU A 328 14.69 7.15 14.45
C GLU A 328 14.37 6.76 13.01
N ARG A 329 14.81 5.55 12.64
CA ARG A 329 14.49 4.99 11.33
C ARG A 329 13.10 4.36 11.42
N LYS A 330 12.10 5.13 11.03
CA LYS A 330 10.69 4.73 11.00
C LYS A 330 10.05 5.18 9.69
N VAL A 331 9.07 4.43 9.21
CA VAL A 331 8.22 4.81 8.10
C VAL A 331 6.78 4.42 8.40
N ALA A 332 5.87 5.38 8.27
CA ALA A 332 4.47 5.12 8.50
C ALA A 332 3.83 4.37 7.34
N LEU A 333 3.04 3.35 7.68
CA LEU A 333 2.25 2.60 6.71
C LEU A 333 1.17 3.47 6.08
N GLY A 334 0.84 3.14 4.84
CA GLY A 334 -0.30 3.68 4.11
C GLY A 334 -1.03 2.58 3.36
N GLY A 335 -2.14 2.94 2.72
CA GLY A 335 -2.93 2.01 1.93
C GLY A 335 -4.36 1.87 2.41
N SER A 336 -4.95 0.69 2.21
CA SER A 336 -6.33 0.41 2.59
C SER A 336 -6.48 -0.78 3.52
N THR A 337 -7.60 -0.79 4.23
CA THR A 337 -8.06 -1.87 5.10
C THR A 337 -9.42 -2.36 4.63
N ALA A 338 -9.79 -3.58 5.03
CA ALA A 338 -11.10 -4.17 4.75
C ALA A 338 -11.84 -4.46 6.07
N THR A 339 -13.09 -3.98 6.17
CA THR A 339 -13.94 -4.15 7.35
C THR A 339 -15.27 -4.79 6.95
N ILE A 340 -15.75 -5.76 7.74
CA ILE A 340 -17.11 -6.30 7.62
C ILE A 340 -18.04 -5.45 8.49
N MET A 341 -19.10 -4.93 7.88
CA MET A 341 -20.08 -4.05 8.54
C MET A 341 -21.33 -4.78 8.97
N THR A 342 -21.76 -5.78 8.18
CA THR A 342 -23.05 -6.45 8.38
C THR A 342 -23.07 -7.32 9.64
N THR A 343 -24.21 -7.31 10.34
CA THR A 343 -24.51 -8.19 11.49
C THR A 343 -25.33 -9.43 11.08
N ASP A 344 -25.79 -9.50 9.83
CA ASP A 344 -26.45 -10.69 9.30
C ASP A 344 -25.47 -11.86 9.19
N ALA A 345 -25.71 -12.94 9.91
CA ALA A 345 -24.77 -14.05 10.03
C ALA A 345 -24.42 -14.71 8.69
N THR A 346 -25.37 -14.79 7.75
CA THR A 346 -25.18 -15.38 6.43
C THR A 346 -24.30 -14.52 5.56
N ARG A 347 -24.60 -13.23 5.47
CA ARG A 347 -23.80 -12.25 4.71
C ARG A 347 -22.43 -12.03 5.35
N HIS A 348 -22.35 -12.07 6.68
CA HIS A 348 -21.07 -12.00 7.40
C HIS A 348 -20.15 -13.18 7.05
N ALA A 349 -20.68 -14.43 7.07
CA ALA A 349 -19.89 -15.61 6.72
C ALA A 349 -19.42 -15.57 5.25
N ALA A 350 -20.26 -15.12 4.32
CA ALA A 350 -19.88 -14.94 2.92
C ALA A 350 -18.85 -13.81 2.73
N SER A 351 -18.99 -12.70 3.46
CA SER A 351 -18.03 -11.58 3.47
C SER A 351 -16.66 -12.02 4.00
N TRP A 352 -16.65 -12.80 5.08
CA TRP A 352 -15.39 -13.32 5.63
C TRP A 352 -14.72 -14.31 4.68
N ALA A 353 -15.50 -15.16 3.99
CA ALA A 353 -14.95 -16.04 2.96
C ALA A 353 -14.30 -15.25 1.80
N LEU A 354 -14.93 -14.16 1.36
CA LEU A 354 -14.36 -13.26 0.37
C LEU A 354 -13.02 -12.64 0.88
N LEU A 355 -12.99 -12.14 2.10
CA LEU A 355 -11.77 -11.54 2.65
C LEU A 355 -10.65 -12.59 2.80
N LYS A 356 -10.94 -13.80 3.28
CA LYS A 356 -9.96 -14.89 3.32
C LYS A 356 -9.41 -15.23 1.93
N PHE A 357 -10.27 -15.27 0.91
CA PHE A 357 -9.85 -15.51 -0.46
C PHE A 357 -8.91 -14.40 -0.97
N LEU A 358 -9.30 -13.14 -0.82
CA LEU A 358 -8.51 -12.00 -1.28
C LEU A 358 -7.18 -11.85 -0.54
N LEU A 359 -7.13 -12.25 0.73
CA LEU A 359 -5.99 -12.05 1.63
C LEU A 359 -5.14 -13.31 1.81
N ASN A 360 -5.42 -14.43 1.12
CA ASN A 360 -4.52 -15.58 1.14
C ASN A 360 -3.19 -15.25 0.45
N THR A 361 -2.15 -16.05 0.73
CA THR A 361 -0.79 -15.80 0.22
C THR A 361 -0.76 -15.65 -1.29
N GLN A 362 -1.46 -16.52 -2.04
CA GLN A 362 -1.44 -16.51 -3.50
C GLN A 362 -2.06 -15.23 -4.08
N ASN A 363 -3.26 -14.85 -3.60
CA ASN A 363 -3.99 -13.70 -4.11
C ASN A 363 -3.35 -12.37 -3.66
N GLN A 364 -2.84 -12.30 -2.43
CA GLN A 364 -2.07 -11.15 -1.94
C GLN A 364 -0.78 -10.96 -2.71
N THR A 365 -0.06 -12.04 -2.99
CA THR A 365 1.15 -11.98 -3.82
C THR A 365 0.83 -11.46 -5.22
N ALA A 366 -0.19 -12.03 -5.88
CA ALA A 366 -0.61 -11.58 -7.21
C ALA A 366 -1.04 -10.10 -7.19
N TYR A 367 -1.76 -9.67 -6.15
CA TYR A 367 -2.15 -8.28 -5.96
C TYR A 367 -0.93 -7.37 -5.80
N ALA A 368 0.01 -7.71 -4.92
CA ALA A 368 1.21 -6.92 -4.66
C ALA A 368 2.07 -6.76 -5.93
N MET A 369 2.35 -7.84 -6.64
CA MET A 369 3.18 -7.81 -7.85
C MET A 369 2.53 -7.02 -9.00
N THR A 370 1.19 -7.08 -9.12
CA THR A 370 0.47 -6.38 -10.21
C THR A 370 0.28 -4.89 -9.92
N THR A 371 0.09 -4.52 -8.66
CA THR A 371 -0.33 -3.18 -8.27
C THR A 371 0.79 -2.30 -7.72
N GLY A 372 1.95 -2.91 -7.38
CA GLY A 372 3.05 -2.23 -6.69
C GLY A 372 2.81 -1.99 -5.20
N TYR A 373 1.71 -2.49 -4.62
CA TYR A 373 1.55 -2.56 -3.18
C TYR A 373 2.50 -3.59 -2.57
N LEU A 374 2.64 -3.58 -1.25
CA LEU A 374 3.53 -4.49 -0.54
C LEU A 374 2.74 -5.68 -0.01
N PRO A 375 3.31 -6.89 0.01
CA PRO A 375 2.63 -8.06 0.53
C PRO A 375 2.46 -7.96 2.04
N ILE A 376 1.27 -8.33 2.53
CA ILE A 376 0.97 -8.33 3.97
C ILE A 376 1.44 -9.60 4.67
N ARG A 377 1.73 -10.66 3.90
CA ARG A 377 2.11 -11.99 4.40
C ARG A 377 3.59 -12.25 4.28
N GLU A 378 4.18 -12.83 5.33
CA GLU A 378 5.58 -13.25 5.32
C GLU A 378 5.84 -14.30 4.24
N SER A 379 4.96 -15.30 4.14
CA SER A 379 5.06 -16.39 3.15
C SER A 379 5.07 -15.91 1.70
N SER A 380 4.54 -14.72 1.40
CA SER A 380 4.64 -14.13 0.07
C SER A 380 6.08 -13.87 -0.36
N LEU A 381 6.98 -13.52 0.58
CA LEU A 381 8.38 -13.27 0.28
C LEU A 381 9.18 -14.54 -0.01
N ASP A 382 8.63 -15.72 0.34
CA ASP A 382 9.24 -17.02 0.06
C ASP A 382 8.93 -17.56 -1.33
N ILE A 383 7.97 -16.96 -2.02
CA ILE A 383 7.58 -17.34 -3.38
C ILE A 383 8.72 -16.98 -4.36
N PRO A 384 9.20 -17.95 -5.20
CA PRO A 384 10.34 -17.73 -6.09
C PRO A 384 10.17 -16.53 -7.02
N GLU A 385 8.98 -16.32 -7.57
CA GLU A 385 8.64 -15.23 -8.47
C GLU A 385 8.74 -13.87 -7.76
N VAL A 386 8.35 -13.78 -6.48
CA VAL A 386 8.49 -12.57 -5.66
C VAL A 386 9.94 -12.28 -5.37
N ARG A 387 10.72 -13.30 -4.99
CA ARG A 387 12.18 -13.14 -4.77
C ARG A 387 12.88 -12.64 -6.02
N GLN A 388 12.51 -13.20 -7.19
CA GLN A 388 13.07 -12.74 -8.46
C GLN A 388 12.66 -11.29 -8.75
N TYR A 389 11.39 -10.94 -8.55
CA TYR A 389 10.90 -9.57 -8.75
C TYR A 389 11.60 -8.56 -7.85
N ILE A 390 11.85 -8.91 -6.58
CA ILE A 390 12.61 -8.09 -5.64
C ILE A 390 14.07 -7.95 -6.12
N ALA A 391 14.68 -9.02 -6.62
CA ALA A 391 16.05 -9.00 -7.11
C ALA A 391 16.23 -8.17 -8.40
N ASP A 392 15.20 -8.15 -9.25
CA ASP A 392 15.20 -7.44 -10.54
C ASP A 392 14.77 -5.97 -10.41
N SER A 393 14.22 -5.55 -9.27
CA SER A 393 13.69 -4.21 -9.06
C SER A 393 14.23 -3.56 -7.77
N ASP A 394 15.29 -2.76 -7.91
CA ASP A 394 15.83 -1.96 -6.80
C ASP A 394 14.78 -1.06 -6.16
N LEU A 395 13.83 -0.57 -6.96
CA LEU A 395 12.71 0.24 -6.49
C LEU A 395 11.83 -0.54 -5.51
N TYR A 396 11.46 -1.78 -5.89
CA TYR A 396 10.60 -2.63 -5.06
C TYR A 396 11.36 -3.17 -3.84
N ALA A 397 12.64 -3.56 -4.03
CA ALA A 397 13.50 -3.97 -2.93
C ALA A 397 13.62 -2.90 -1.85
N THR A 398 13.75 -1.62 -2.24
CA THR A 398 13.78 -0.47 -1.32
C THR A 398 12.49 -0.38 -0.49
N ALA A 399 11.32 -0.55 -1.11
CA ALA A 399 10.05 -0.49 -0.41
C ALA A 399 9.83 -1.69 0.54
N ILE A 400 10.19 -2.91 0.11
CA ILE A 400 10.14 -4.12 0.96
C ILE A 400 11.01 -3.96 2.19
N LYS A 401 12.23 -3.45 2.03
CA LYS A 401 13.17 -3.25 3.14
C LYS A 401 12.64 -2.28 4.20
N GLN A 402 11.80 -1.31 3.82
CA GLN A 402 11.18 -0.39 4.75
C GLN A 402 10.13 -1.04 5.66
N LEU A 403 9.58 -2.20 5.28
CA LEU A 403 8.64 -2.92 6.14
C LEU A 403 9.25 -3.37 7.47
N ASP A 404 10.57 -3.59 7.53
CA ASP A 404 11.26 -4.03 8.75
C ASP A 404 11.23 -2.98 9.88
N TYR A 405 11.00 -1.71 9.53
CA TYR A 405 10.89 -0.58 10.47
C TYR A 405 9.65 0.28 10.21
N SER A 406 8.64 -0.31 9.57
CA SER A 406 7.35 0.34 9.40
C SER A 406 6.57 0.44 10.71
N THR A 407 5.76 1.47 10.83
CA THR A 407 4.92 1.73 11.99
C THR A 407 3.50 2.10 11.57
N ALA A 408 2.54 1.80 12.42
CA ALA A 408 1.16 2.22 12.24
C ALA A 408 0.90 3.57 12.91
N TYR A 409 -0.09 4.30 12.42
CA TYR A 409 -0.64 5.46 13.13
C TYR A 409 -1.56 5.00 14.26
N VAL A 410 -1.73 5.87 15.26
CA VAL A 410 -2.90 5.78 16.15
C VAL A 410 -4.13 6.23 15.34
N HIS A 411 -5.08 5.33 15.09
CA HIS A 411 -6.32 5.66 14.38
C HIS A 411 -7.45 5.96 15.37
N PHE A 412 -8.16 7.06 15.12
CA PHE A 412 -9.29 7.55 15.91
C PHE A 412 -10.31 8.26 14.98
N GLY A 413 -11.48 8.64 15.51
CA GLY A 413 -12.59 9.15 14.68
C GLY A 413 -12.26 10.39 13.89
N GLU A 414 -11.48 11.29 14.47
CA GLU A 414 -11.20 12.62 13.95
C GLU A 414 -9.88 12.68 13.14
N MET A 415 -9.40 11.52 12.61
CA MET A 415 -8.22 11.47 11.72
C MET A 415 -8.32 12.45 10.55
N GLY A 416 -9.51 12.63 9.99
CA GLY A 416 -9.73 13.58 8.90
C GLY A 416 -9.51 15.04 9.33
N SER A 417 -9.90 15.40 10.56
CA SER A 417 -9.62 16.72 11.14
C SER A 417 -8.12 16.88 11.37
N MET A 418 -7.44 15.90 11.97
CA MET A 418 -5.98 15.95 12.16
C MET A 418 -5.24 16.16 10.82
N ASP A 419 -5.61 15.42 9.78
CA ASP A 419 -5.01 15.56 8.45
C ASP A 419 -5.24 16.96 7.87
N THR A 420 -6.39 17.55 8.10
CA THR A 420 -6.75 18.90 7.67
C THR A 420 -5.93 19.94 8.43
N GLN A 421 -5.86 19.86 9.75
CA GLN A 421 -5.11 20.79 10.59
C GLN A 421 -3.61 20.77 10.26
N LEU A 422 -3.02 19.58 10.08
CA LEU A 422 -1.64 19.45 9.65
C LEU A 422 -1.41 20.05 8.25
N THR A 423 -2.33 19.84 7.30
CA THR A 423 -2.23 20.45 5.96
C THR A 423 -2.23 21.96 6.04
N TRP A 424 -3.17 22.56 6.79
CA TRP A 424 -3.24 24.01 6.96
C TRP A 424 -1.99 24.58 7.66
N ALA A 425 -1.47 23.87 8.67
CA ALA A 425 -0.24 24.30 9.34
C ALA A 425 0.96 24.33 8.38
N LEU A 426 1.08 23.34 7.47
CA LEU A 426 2.13 23.35 6.44
C LEU A 426 1.94 24.50 5.45
N ASP A 427 0.72 24.72 4.98
CA ASP A 427 0.38 25.84 4.10
C ASP A 427 0.72 27.21 4.76
N ASP A 428 0.41 27.37 6.04
CA ASP A 428 0.73 28.57 6.81
C ASP A 428 2.24 28.78 6.93
N ILE A 429 3.01 27.73 7.24
CA ILE A 429 4.47 27.77 7.27
C ILE A 429 5.02 28.19 5.90
N GLU A 430 4.54 27.61 4.84
CA GLU A 430 4.96 27.95 3.47
C GLU A 430 4.63 29.38 3.08
N ASN A 431 3.58 29.95 3.67
CA ASN A 431 3.20 31.34 3.49
C ASN A 431 3.90 32.31 4.47
N GLY A 432 4.79 31.82 5.33
CA GLY A 432 5.66 32.61 6.19
C GLY A 432 5.18 32.78 7.63
N THR A 433 4.18 31.98 8.06
CA THR A 433 3.83 31.89 9.48
C THR A 433 4.98 31.22 10.25
N ASP A 434 5.23 31.66 11.47
CA ASP A 434 6.21 31.02 12.35
C ASP A 434 5.87 29.54 12.56
N PRO A 435 6.79 28.60 12.31
CA PRO A 435 6.52 27.16 12.35
C PRO A 435 5.96 26.67 13.70
N LYS A 436 6.45 27.24 14.81
CA LYS A 436 5.95 26.91 16.14
C LYS A 436 4.49 27.33 16.29
N ARG A 437 4.17 28.54 15.86
CA ARG A 437 2.81 29.06 15.94
C ARG A 437 1.85 28.24 15.08
N ALA A 438 2.23 27.93 13.84
CA ALA A 438 1.38 27.16 12.94
C ALA A 438 1.01 25.76 13.54
N PHE A 439 1.98 25.06 14.14
CA PHE A 439 1.71 23.77 14.78
C PHE A 439 0.90 23.91 16.07
N GLN A 440 1.12 24.96 16.88
CA GLN A 440 0.31 25.22 18.07
C GLN A 440 -1.14 25.53 17.70
N ASP A 441 -1.38 26.42 16.73
CA ASP A 441 -2.72 26.76 16.27
C ASP A 441 -3.45 25.51 15.73
N ALA A 442 -2.74 24.63 14.98
CA ALA A 442 -3.29 23.37 14.48
C ALA A 442 -3.63 22.37 15.60
N ALA A 443 -2.79 22.24 16.62
CA ALA A 443 -3.04 21.37 17.76
C ALA A 443 -4.24 21.86 18.61
N GLU A 444 -4.34 23.19 18.84
CA GLU A 444 -5.49 23.78 19.53
C GLU A 444 -6.80 23.55 18.77
N ASN A 445 -6.79 23.71 17.42
CA ASN A 445 -7.96 23.47 16.59
C ASN A 445 -8.37 21.99 16.62
N LEU A 446 -7.40 21.06 16.47
CA LEU A 446 -7.69 19.64 16.60
C LEU A 446 -8.29 19.29 17.97
N LEU A 447 -7.74 19.85 19.04
CA LEU A 447 -8.27 19.63 20.39
C LEU A 447 -9.70 20.17 20.56
N ALA A 448 -10.08 21.20 19.81
CA ALA A 448 -11.44 21.71 19.79
C ALA A 448 -12.39 20.76 19.01
N ASP A 449 -11.94 20.18 17.93
CA ASP A 449 -12.71 19.22 17.11
C ASP A 449 -12.94 17.87 17.83
N LEU A 450 -12.07 17.53 18.81
CA LEU A 450 -12.15 16.31 19.61
C LEU A 450 -13.17 16.40 20.77
N LYS A 451 -13.71 17.60 21.08
CA LYS A 451 -14.67 17.85 22.16
C LYS A 451 -16.10 17.77 21.66
#